data_904563a1822f95b1cb674f65886be004
#
_entry.id   904563a1822f95b1cb674f65886be004
#
_cell.length_a   1.000
_cell.length_b   1.000
_cell.length_c   1.000
_cell.angle_alpha   90.00
_cell.angle_beta   90.00
_cell.angle_gamma   90.00
#
_symmetry.space_group_name_H-M   'P 1'
#
loop_
_entity.id
_entity.type
_entity.pdbx_description
1 polymer ?
#
loop_
_entity_poly.entity_id
_entity_poly.type
_entity_poly.pdbx_seq_one_letter_code
_entity_poly.pdbx_strand_id
1 'polypeptide(L)'
;TIVVSQNDDAPEGAIESAEKTLSATSGVTAIKHMAQWPADAQTDATRAGLYVSPLAPKPFADLDLSAGTAPTADDQIAIPEHTALTLSLKVGDTVRVRAGFTEGDYRTLTVVGTTRSNTISMGVPASYVTDGGFSAIFGTTASGKFIVATSAADTDSNANPPSATQDEWVATANSALSGVSGVTVTSVHKAIQDDLNQARLGASMTMGIMLIFPAIAALVASIVVSSTFRVVLTQRTRELALLRTLGATRRQVRSLVTREAFAIGAISSAIGVVVGWMIGALAVVESGLGTSIAEVLVGVSVWQLALTWLGATLFTTLVGVFPARAASRVAPIAALAPVNEAGAGSRKKHTLRFILGV
;
A
#
# COMPACT_ATOMS: atom_id res chain seq x y z
N THR A 1 29.62 1.21 -6.47
CA THR A 1 28.40 1.04 -7.30
C THR A 1 27.68 2.39 -7.41
N ILE A 2 27.34 2.82 -8.62
CA ILE A 2 26.62 4.06 -8.92
C ILE A 2 25.35 3.75 -9.73
N VAL A 3 24.39 4.66 -9.69
CA VAL A 3 23.13 4.59 -10.46
C VAL A 3 23.11 5.72 -11.47
N VAL A 4 22.78 5.39 -12.69
CA VAL A 4 22.52 6.34 -13.78
C VAL A 4 21.04 6.29 -14.11
N SER A 5 20.38 7.43 -14.08
CA SER A 5 18.95 7.57 -14.40
C SER A 5 18.73 8.63 -15.48
N GLN A 6 17.79 8.37 -16.34
CA GLN A 6 17.33 9.29 -17.37
C GLN A 6 16.36 10.30 -16.74
N ASN A 7 16.50 11.57 -17.12
CA ASN A 7 15.59 12.63 -16.72
C ASN A 7 14.35 12.63 -17.64
N ASP A 8 13.23 13.20 -17.17
CA ASP A 8 11.97 13.24 -17.93
C ASP A 8 12.07 14.02 -19.27
N ASP A 9 13.00 14.97 -19.35
CA ASP A 9 13.24 15.82 -20.52
C ASP A 9 14.44 15.35 -21.38
N ALA A 10 14.95 14.14 -21.13
CA ALA A 10 16.10 13.60 -21.84
C ALA A 10 15.80 13.32 -23.32
N PRO A 11 16.76 13.58 -24.22
CA PRO A 11 16.61 13.19 -25.62
C PRO A 11 16.53 11.67 -25.76
N GLU A 12 15.85 11.22 -26.84
CA GLU A 12 15.78 9.80 -27.17
C GLU A 12 17.19 9.22 -27.38
N GLY A 13 17.45 8.06 -26.77
CA GLY A 13 18.78 7.42 -26.86
C GLY A 13 19.83 7.97 -25.88
N ALA A 14 19.45 8.86 -24.94
CA ALA A 14 20.38 9.38 -23.96
C ALA A 14 20.93 8.29 -23.03
N ILE A 15 20.07 7.34 -22.62
CA ILE A 15 20.46 6.26 -21.70
C ILE A 15 21.39 5.25 -22.39
N GLU A 16 21.15 4.92 -23.65
CA GLU A 16 22.01 4.06 -24.47
C GLU A 16 23.39 4.71 -24.73
N SER A 17 23.39 6.02 -24.97
CA SER A 17 24.63 6.80 -25.12
C SER A 17 25.44 6.83 -23.84
N ALA A 18 24.77 6.98 -22.68
CA ALA A 18 25.39 6.94 -21.36
C ALA A 18 25.96 5.55 -21.06
N GLU A 19 25.23 4.48 -21.36
CA GLU A 19 25.66 3.10 -21.20
C GLU A 19 26.91 2.81 -22.03
N LYS A 20 26.89 3.18 -23.32
CA LYS A 20 28.02 3.00 -24.23
C LYS A 20 29.27 3.74 -23.76
N THR A 21 29.10 4.95 -23.25
CA THR A 21 30.20 5.76 -22.74
C THR A 21 30.80 5.16 -21.47
N LEU A 22 29.94 4.74 -20.53
CA LEU A 22 30.40 4.15 -19.28
C LEU A 22 30.98 2.76 -19.45
N SER A 23 30.46 1.94 -20.36
CA SER A 23 31.02 0.62 -20.66
C SER A 23 32.44 0.71 -21.22
N ALA A 24 32.79 1.80 -21.89
CA ALA A 24 34.14 2.08 -22.38
C ALA A 24 35.07 2.73 -21.29
N THR A 25 34.54 3.10 -20.15
CA THR A 25 35.29 3.77 -19.06
C THR A 25 36.07 2.73 -18.25
N SER A 26 37.38 2.98 -18.05
CA SER A 26 38.23 2.08 -17.28
C SER A 26 37.76 1.95 -15.84
N GLY A 27 37.68 0.69 -15.35
CA GLY A 27 37.22 0.38 -14.01
C GLY A 27 35.72 0.06 -13.89
N VAL A 28 34.92 0.20 -14.94
CA VAL A 28 33.57 -0.35 -15.00
C VAL A 28 33.66 -1.86 -15.26
N THR A 29 33.03 -2.65 -14.40
CA THR A 29 33.07 -4.12 -14.47
C THR A 29 31.79 -4.74 -14.98
N ALA A 30 30.64 -4.13 -14.69
CA ALA A 30 29.34 -4.58 -15.19
C ALA A 30 28.31 -3.45 -15.13
N ILE A 31 27.32 -3.53 -16.02
CA ILE A 31 26.14 -2.66 -16.05
C ILE A 31 24.91 -3.54 -15.94
N LYS A 32 23.95 -3.12 -15.12
CA LYS A 32 22.66 -3.80 -14.93
C LYS A 32 21.52 -2.82 -15.16
N HIS A 33 20.66 -3.10 -16.12
CA HIS A 33 19.43 -2.35 -16.30
C HIS A 33 18.45 -2.61 -15.16
N MET A 34 17.89 -1.54 -14.61
CA MET A 34 16.85 -1.60 -13.57
C MET A 34 15.49 -1.49 -14.24
N ALA A 35 15.04 -2.56 -14.86
CA ALA A 35 13.72 -2.65 -15.44
C ALA A 35 12.89 -3.67 -14.65
N GLN A 36 11.66 -3.30 -14.31
CA GLN A 36 10.66 -4.21 -13.73
C GLN A 36 9.30 -3.81 -14.31
N TRP A 37 8.89 -4.49 -15.36
CA TRP A 37 7.70 -4.12 -16.10
C TRP A 37 6.60 -5.16 -15.94
N PRO A 38 5.32 -4.70 -15.89
CA PRO A 38 4.19 -5.61 -15.75
C PRO A 38 4.00 -6.43 -17.03
N ALA A 39 3.67 -7.69 -16.85
CA ALA A 39 3.38 -8.65 -17.90
C ALA A 39 2.18 -9.52 -17.53
N ASP A 40 1.51 -10.03 -18.55
CA ASP A 40 0.47 -11.03 -18.40
C ASP A 40 1.06 -12.42 -18.64
N ALA A 41 0.87 -13.34 -17.70
CA ALA A 41 1.19 -14.75 -17.87
C ALA A 41 -0.09 -15.58 -18.01
N GLN A 42 -0.09 -16.50 -18.96
CA GLN A 42 -1.23 -17.35 -19.23
C GLN A 42 -0.79 -18.81 -19.44
N THR A 43 -1.52 -19.70 -18.78
CA THR A 43 -1.54 -21.15 -19.09
C THR A 43 -2.87 -21.50 -19.75
N ASP A 44 -3.08 -22.75 -20.11
CA ASP A 44 -4.36 -23.17 -20.70
C ASP A 44 -5.53 -23.09 -19.69
N ALA A 45 -5.24 -23.12 -18.39
CA ALA A 45 -6.24 -23.13 -17.33
C ALA A 45 -6.38 -21.79 -16.59
N THR A 46 -5.30 -20.98 -16.51
CA THR A 46 -5.24 -19.85 -15.59
C THR A 46 -4.47 -18.68 -16.19
N ARG A 47 -4.78 -17.48 -15.73
CA ARG A 47 -4.08 -16.25 -16.08
C ARG A 47 -3.68 -15.49 -14.81
N ALA A 48 -2.47 -14.92 -14.79
CA ALA A 48 -1.99 -14.09 -13.67
C ALA A 48 -1.12 -12.94 -14.20
N GLY A 49 -1.19 -11.80 -13.51
CA GLY A 49 -0.24 -10.71 -13.69
C GLY A 49 1.07 -11.06 -13.01
N LEU A 50 2.18 -10.68 -13.63
CA LEU A 50 3.53 -10.78 -13.05
C LEU A 50 4.37 -9.57 -13.47
N TYR A 51 5.46 -9.36 -12.75
CA TYR A 51 6.47 -8.38 -13.14
C TYR A 51 7.69 -9.10 -13.66
N VAL A 52 8.24 -8.63 -14.78
CA VAL A 52 9.43 -9.20 -15.41
C VAL A 52 10.59 -8.22 -15.29
N SER A 53 11.75 -8.73 -14.90
CA SER A 53 13.01 -8.00 -14.78
C SER A 53 14.10 -8.75 -15.54
N PRO A 54 15.04 -8.05 -16.19
CA PRO A 54 16.22 -8.69 -16.73
C PRO A 54 17.11 -9.24 -15.61
N LEU A 55 17.76 -10.37 -15.88
CA LEU A 55 18.69 -11.01 -14.97
C LEU A 55 19.94 -10.13 -14.81
N ALA A 56 20.40 -9.98 -13.59
CA ALA A 56 21.61 -9.20 -13.32
C ALA A 56 22.87 -9.97 -13.70
N PRO A 57 23.83 -9.37 -14.46
CA PRO A 57 25.14 -9.94 -14.64
C PRO A 57 25.96 -9.87 -13.32
N LYS A 58 26.96 -10.74 -13.18
CA LYS A 58 27.93 -10.61 -12.08
C LYS A 58 28.67 -9.27 -12.17
N PRO A 59 29.00 -8.59 -11.07
CA PRO A 59 29.01 -9.04 -9.66
C PRO A 59 27.71 -8.69 -8.88
N PHE A 60 26.62 -8.32 -9.55
CA PHE A 60 25.37 -8.07 -8.86
C PHE A 60 24.83 -9.36 -8.23
N ALA A 61 23.96 -9.22 -7.22
CA ALA A 61 23.49 -10.34 -6.40
C ALA A 61 22.99 -11.52 -7.25
N ASP A 62 23.35 -12.72 -6.86
CA ASP A 62 22.83 -13.95 -7.46
C ASP A 62 21.31 -14.04 -7.22
N LEU A 63 20.61 -14.68 -8.17
CA LEU A 63 19.20 -14.95 -8.05
C LEU A 63 18.96 -15.96 -6.92
N ASP A 64 18.14 -15.60 -5.93
CA ASP A 64 17.78 -16.52 -4.84
C ASP A 64 16.74 -17.54 -5.34
N LEU A 65 17.24 -18.67 -5.81
CA LEU A 65 16.43 -19.74 -6.35
C LEU A 65 15.93 -20.68 -5.24
N SER A 66 14.64 -21.00 -5.27
CA SER A 66 14.05 -22.06 -4.45
C SER A 66 14.16 -23.42 -5.12
N ALA A 67 14.10 -23.46 -6.46
CA ALA A 67 14.29 -24.68 -7.28
C ALA A 67 14.73 -24.33 -8.69
N GLY A 68 15.37 -25.28 -9.38
CA GLY A 68 15.80 -25.13 -10.77
C GLY A 68 17.07 -24.32 -10.96
N THR A 69 17.18 -23.61 -12.09
CA THR A 69 18.35 -22.83 -12.50
C THR A 69 17.96 -21.41 -12.94
N ALA A 70 18.92 -20.51 -13.01
CA ALA A 70 18.72 -19.18 -13.60
C ALA A 70 18.53 -19.29 -15.12
N PRO A 71 17.73 -18.40 -15.75
CA PRO A 71 17.60 -18.34 -17.20
C PRO A 71 18.95 -18.07 -17.88
N THR A 72 19.22 -18.85 -18.94
CA THR A 72 20.43 -18.73 -19.76
C THR A 72 20.13 -18.50 -21.24
N ALA A 73 18.87 -18.68 -21.66
CA ALA A 73 18.38 -18.45 -23.00
C ALA A 73 17.14 -17.54 -23.01
N ASP A 74 16.86 -16.91 -24.14
CA ASP A 74 15.82 -15.88 -24.26
C ASP A 74 14.38 -16.42 -24.24
N ASP A 75 14.22 -17.72 -24.31
CA ASP A 75 12.97 -18.47 -24.18
C ASP A 75 12.77 -19.05 -22.77
N GLN A 76 13.60 -18.65 -21.80
CA GLN A 76 13.57 -19.15 -20.43
C GLN A 76 13.15 -18.06 -19.44
N ILE A 77 12.43 -18.48 -18.40
CA ILE A 77 11.98 -17.60 -17.30
C ILE A 77 12.15 -18.29 -15.94
N ALA A 78 12.58 -17.52 -14.95
CA ALA A 78 12.48 -17.90 -13.54
C ALA A 78 11.34 -17.09 -12.90
N ILE A 79 10.37 -17.77 -12.27
CA ILE A 79 9.17 -17.14 -11.72
C ILE A 79 9.16 -17.26 -10.20
N PRO A 80 8.52 -16.33 -9.47
CA PRO A 80 8.34 -16.46 -8.02
C PRO A 80 7.53 -17.72 -7.67
N GLU A 81 7.88 -18.36 -6.56
CA GLU A 81 7.26 -19.61 -6.12
C GLU A 81 5.73 -19.49 -6.00
N HIS A 82 5.22 -18.38 -5.46
CA HIS A 82 3.77 -18.15 -5.36
C HIS A 82 3.10 -17.99 -6.74
N THR A 83 3.77 -17.38 -7.72
CA THR A 83 3.27 -17.27 -9.09
C THR A 83 3.23 -18.65 -9.76
N ALA A 84 4.25 -19.48 -9.51
CA ALA A 84 4.26 -20.86 -9.97
C ALA A 84 3.08 -21.66 -9.40
N LEU A 85 2.79 -21.49 -8.10
CA LEU A 85 1.63 -22.13 -7.45
C LEU A 85 0.31 -21.64 -8.03
N THR A 86 0.14 -20.33 -8.21
CA THR A 86 -1.07 -19.73 -8.78
C THR A 86 -1.37 -20.23 -10.20
N LEU A 87 -0.34 -20.33 -11.02
CA LEU A 87 -0.44 -20.81 -12.40
C LEU A 87 -0.36 -22.35 -12.51
N SER A 88 -0.18 -23.05 -11.38
CA SER A 88 0.03 -24.51 -11.31
C SER A 88 1.19 -25.00 -12.16
N LEU A 89 2.28 -24.22 -12.24
CA LEU A 89 3.48 -24.49 -13.02
C LEU A 89 4.57 -25.13 -12.18
N LYS A 90 5.36 -25.99 -12.85
CA LYS A 90 6.57 -26.60 -12.29
C LYS A 90 7.76 -26.23 -13.19
N VAL A 91 8.97 -26.41 -12.66
CA VAL A 91 10.20 -26.32 -13.45
C VAL A 91 10.14 -27.34 -14.61
N GLY A 92 10.32 -26.85 -15.83
CA GLY A 92 10.17 -27.59 -17.08
C GLY A 92 8.88 -27.33 -17.84
N ASP A 93 7.86 -26.74 -17.22
CA ASP A 93 6.61 -26.37 -17.87
C ASP A 93 6.77 -25.11 -18.74
N THR A 94 5.82 -24.88 -19.63
CA THR A 94 5.77 -23.69 -20.48
C THR A 94 4.69 -22.73 -20.02
N VAL A 95 4.97 -21.44 -20.15
CA VAL A 95 4.06 -20.35 -19.85
C VAL A 95 4.05 -19.35 -21.01
N ARG A 96 2.88 -18.84 -21.36
CA ARG A 96 2.75 -17.79 -22.37
C ARG A 96 2.77 -16.43 -21.66
N VAL A 97 3.71 -15.57 -22.05
CA VAL A 97 3.92 -14.25 -21.44
C VAL A 97 3.83 -13.18 -22.52
N ARG A 98 3.19 -12.06 -22.21
CA ARG A 98 3.21 -10.85 -23.02
C ARG A 98 3.36 -9.61 -22.15
N ALA A 99 3.80 -8.50 -22.75
CA ALA A 99 3.82 -7.20 -22.07
C ALA A 99 2.43 -6.83 -21.55
N GLY A 100 2.33 -6.45 -20.29
CA GLY A 100 1.07 -6.00 -19.68
C GLY A 100 0.62 -4.66 -20.26
N PHE A 101 -0.71 -4.45 -20.27
CA PHE A 101 -1.38 -3.23 -20.78
C PHE A 101 -1.23 -2.96 -22.29
N THR A 102 -0.68 -3.88 -23.07
CA THR A 102 -0.54 -3.76 -24.53
C THR A 102 -1.29 -4.89 -25.25
N GLU A 103 -1.83 -4.59 -26.42
CA GLU A 103 -2.30 -5.61 -27.36
C GLU A 103 -1.08 -6.15 -28.11
N GLY A 104 -0.54 -7.27 -27.66
CA GLY A 104 0.61 -7.91 -28.26
C GLY A 104 0.50 -9.43 -28.23
N ASP A 105 1.32 -10.09 -29.03
CA ASP A 105 1.36 -11.54 -29.08
C ASP A 105 1.99 -12.16 -27.83
N TYR A 106 1.44 -13.28 -27.39
CA TYR A 106 2.03 -14.06 -26.34
C TYR A 106 3.28 -14.79 -26.81
N ARG A 107 4.34 -14.72 -26.01
CA ARG A 107 5.54 -15.53 -26.18
C ARG A 107 5.52 -16.72 -25.26
N THR A 108 5.89 -17.88 -25.76
CA THR A 108 6.02 -19.09 -24.96
C THR A 108 7.41 -19.12 -24.35
N LEU A 109 7.49 -19.19 -23.03
CA LEU A 109 8.73 -19.30 -22.26
C LEU A 109 8.72 -20.58 -21.45
N THR A 110 9.88 -21.18 -21.24
CA THR A 110 10.07 -22.36 -20.41
C THR A 110 10.44 -21.92 -18.98
N VAL A 111 9.72 -22.41 -18.00
CA VAL A 111 10.03 -22.17 -16.59
C VAL A 111 11.24 -23.01 -16.19
N VAL A 112 12.40 -22.38 -16.01
CA VAL A 112 13.65 -23.09 -15.67
C VAL A 112 13.98 -23.03 -14.18
N GLY A 113 13.35 -22.14 -13.44
CA GLY A 113 13.54 -22.03 -12.00
C GLY A 113 12.40 -21.31 -11.31
N THR A 114 12.35 -21.49 -10.01
CA THR A 114 11.48 -20.72 -9.11
C THR A 114 12.33 -19.94 -8.12
N THR A 115 11.93 -18.70 -7.84
CA THR A 115 12.64 -17.82 -6.93
C THR A 115 11.89 -17.68 -5.61
N ARG A 116 12.64 -17.52 -4.51
CA ARG A 116 12.06 -17.04 -3.26
C ARG A 116 11.62 -15.61 -3.44
N SER A 117 10.56 -15.25 -2.73
CA SER A 117 9.96 -13.92 -2.82
C SER A 117 10.92 -12.87 -2.25
N ASN A 118 11.80 -12.35 -3.08
CA ASN A 118 12.58 -11.16 -2.76
C ASN A 118 11.77 -9.95 -3.21
N THR A 119 11.26 -9.22 -2.27
CA THR A 119 10.50 -8.00 -2.50
C THR A 119 11.42 -6.95 -3.12
N ILE A 120 11.30 -6.77 -4.43
CA ILE A 120 11.98 -5.69 -5.13
C ILE A 120 10.89 -4.77 -5.66
N SER A 121 11.02 -3.48 -5.40
CA SER A 121 10.19 -2.39 -5.90
C SER A 121 8.67 -2.62 -5.80
N MET A 122 7.98 -1.80 -5.04
CA MET A 122 6.53 -1.84 -4.79
C MET A 122 5.99 -3.10 -4.06
N GLY A 123 6.85 -3.91 -3.45
CA GLY A 123 6.39 -5.08 -2.69
C GLY A 123 5.91 -6.28 -3.54
N VAL A 124 6.13 -6.24 -4.87
CA VAL A 124 5.72 -7.30 -5.79
C VAL A 124 6.94 -8.10 -6.25
N PRO A 125 6.93 -9.44 -6.10
CA PRO A 125 8.01 -10.29 -6.57
C PRO A 125 8.18 -10.22 -8.09
N ALA A 126 9.43 -10.19 -8.57
CA ALA A 126 9.75 -10.17 -10.00
C ALA A 126 10.06 -11.59 -10.54
N SER A 127 9.66 -11.82 -11.76
CA SER A 127 10.13 -12.92 -12.60
C SER A 127 11.36 -12.46 -13.36
N TYR A 128 12.26 -13.36 -13.66
CA TYR A 128 13.55 -13.02 -14.29
C TYR A 128 13.71 -13.73 -15.64
N VAL A 129 14.21 -12.97 -16.61
CA VAL A 129 14.55 -13.43 -17.95
C VAL A 129 15.94 -12.90 -18.33
N THR A 130 16.54 -13.38 -19.40
CA THR A 130 17.74 -12.77 -19.98
C THR A 130 17.42 -11.36 -20.55
N ASP A 131 18.43 -10.55 -20.85
CA ASP A 131 18.24 -9.25 -21.50
C ASP A 131 17.58 -9.43 -22.90
N GLY A 132 17.96 -10.47 -23.65
CA GLY A 132 17.32 -10.82 -24.91
C GLY A 132 15.86 -11.27 -24.73
N GLY A 133 15.58 -12.06 -23.71
CA GLY A 133 14.20 -12.46 -23.35
C GLY A 133 13.34 -11.27 -22.94
N PHE A 134 13.89 -10.33 -22.17
CA PHE A 134 13.21 -9.09 -21.79
C PHE A 134 12.88 -8.23 -23.03
N SER A 135 13.89 -8.00 -23.88
CA SER A 135 13.74 -7.28 -25.13
C SER A 135 12.71 -7.91 -26.07
N ALA A 136 12.69 -9.24 -26.09
CA ALA A 136 11.74 -10.00 -26.88
C ALA A 136 10.27 -9.86 -26.40
N ILE A 137 10.04 -9.68 -25.11
CA ILE A 137 8.70 -9.48 -24.53
C ILE A 137 8.23 -8.03 -24.70
N PHE A 138 9.12 -7.06 -24.43
CA PHE A 138 8.75 -5.65 -24.31
C PHE A 138 9.17 -4.78 -25.51
N GLY A 139 9.93 -5.31 -26.45
CA GLY A 139 10.39 -4.56 -27.63
C GLY A 139 11.57 -3.62 -27.36
N THR A 140 12.08 -3.57 -26.14
CA THR A 140 13.21 -2.71 -25.72
C THR A 140 13.97 -3.32 -24.55
N THR A 141 15.27 -3.08 -24.49
CA THR A 141 16.12 -3.36 -23.32
C THR A 141 16.30 -2.15 -22.42
N ALA A 142 16.01 -0.96 -22.92
CA ALA A 142 16.25 0.28 -22.21
C ALA A 142 15.24 0.50 -21.10
N SER A 143 15.69 0.36 -19.87
CA SER A 143 15.06 1.04 -18.74
C SER A 143 15.69 2.43 -18.61
N GLY A 144 14.91 3.42 -18.29
CA GLY A 144 15.43 4.78 -18.02
C GLY A 144 16.43 4.84 -16.84
N LYS A 145 16.91 3.68 -16.33
CA LYS A 145 17.78 3.59 -15.14
C LYS A 145 18.64 2.34 -15.20
N PHE A 146 19.95 2.47 -14.94
CA PHE A 146 20.85 1.33 -14.78
C PHE A 146 21.85 1.53 -13.64
N ILE A 147 22.36 0.41 -13.11
CA ILE A 147 23.39 0.37 -12.08
C ILE A 147 24.72 -0.02 -12.72
N VAL A 148 25.79 0.66 -12.31
CA VAL A 148 27.16 0.38 -12.75
C VAL A 148 27.95 -0.18 -11.57
N ALA A 149 28.52 -1.37 -11.76
CA ALA A 149 29.52 -1.91 -10.85
C ALA A 149 30.91 -1.48 -11.31
N THR A 150 31.76 -1.13 -10.33
CA THR A 150 33.11 -0.65 -10.58
C THR A 150 34.14 -1.59 -9.94
N SER A 151 35.38 -1.58 -10.42
CA SER A 151 36.47 -2.42 -9.92
C SER A 151 36.86 -2.17 -8.45
N ALA A 152 36.51 -0.98 -7.95
CA ALA A 152 36.66 -0.61 -6.54
C ALA A 152 35.38 -1.00 -5.75
N ALA A 153 34.59 -1.94 -6.24
CA ALA A 153 33.33 -2.32 -5.64
C ALA A 153 33.56 -2.88 -4.23
N ASP A 154 33.34 -2.03 -3.25
CA ASP A 154 32.82 -2.47 -1.98
C ASP A 154 31.59 -3.32 -2.28
N THR A 155 31.62 -4.59 -1.96
CA THR A 155 30.50 -5.52 -2.11
C THR A 155 29.29 -5.12 -1.25
N ASP A 156 29.43 -4.09 -0.44
CA ASP A 156 28.40 -3.56 0.45
C ASP A 156 27.63 -2.43 -0.24
N SER A 157 26.71 -2.83 -1.14
CA SER A 157 25.80 -1.90 -1.81
C SER A 157 24.86 -1.14 -0.84
N ASN A 158 24.85 -1.55 0.43
CA ASN A 158 24.03 -0.98 1.50
C ASN A 158 24.84 -0.15 2.50
N ALA A 159 26.13 0.11 2.25
CA ALA A 159 26.92 0.95 3.14
C ALA A 159 26.30 2.34 3.33
N ASN A 160 26.01 2.68 4.57
CA ASN A 160 25.48 3.99 4.97
C ASN A 160 26.41 4.60 6.02
N PRO A 161 27.10 5.71 5.77
CA PRO A 161 27.01 6.58 4.59
C PRO A 161 27.73 6.04 3.35
N PRO A 162 27.45 6.63 2.15
CA PRO A 162 28.19 6.27 0.94
C PRO A 162 29.70 6.43 1.18
N SER A 163 30.47 5.47 0.70
CA SER A 163 31.95 5.56 0.85
C SER A 163 32.50 6.71 0.02
N ALA A 164 33.62 7.33 0.47
CA ALA A 164 34.33 8.34 -0.32
C ALA A 164 34.62 7.83 -1.75
N THR A 165 34.82 6.55 -1.92
CA THR A 165 34.99 5.86 -3.21
C THR A 165 33.75 5.96 -4.11
N GLN A 166 32.53 5.95 -3.55
CA GLN A 166 31.31 6.12 -4.34
C GLN A 166 31.18 7.55 -4.87
N ASP A 167 31.50 8.54 -4.06
CA ASP A 167 31.44 9.95 -4.47
C ASP A 167 32.51 10.26 -5.54
N GLU A 168 33.68 9.66 -5.47
CA GLU A 168 34.72 9.74 -6.48
C GLU A 168 34.29 9.14 -7.80
N TRP A 169 33.61 7.98 -7.75
CA TRP A 169 33.03 7.34 -8.94
C TRP A 169 31.86 8.13 -9.54
N VAL A 170 31.02 8.76 -8.73
CA VAL A 170 29.99 9.69 -9.21
C VAL A 170 30.61 10.86 -9.96
N ALA A 171 31.72 11.45 -9.43
CA ALA A 171 32.43 12.53 -10.08
C ALA A 171 33.09 12.09 -11.41
N THR A 172 33.70 10.88 -11.43
CA THR A 172 34.30 10.29 -12.62
C THR A 172 33.27 10.04 -13.71
N ALA A 173 32.12 9.43 -13.34
CA ALA A 173 31.03 9.15 -14.27
C ALA A 173 30.41 10.45 -14.82
N ASN A 174 30.18 11.46 -13.97
CA ASN A 174 29.72 12.78 -14.42
C ASN A 174 30.68 13.44 -15.41
N SER A 175 32.00 13.31 -15.18
CA SER A 175 33.01 13.83 -16.11
C SER A 175 32.94 13.07 -17.44
N ALA A 176 32.84 11.73 -17.43
CA ALA A 176 32.71 10.91 -18.63
C ALA A 176 31.44 11.22 -19.42
N LEU A 177 30.36 11.51 -18.75
CA LEU A 177 29.04 11.80 -19.32
C LEU A 177 28.82 13.30 -19.62
N SER A 178 29.82 14.15 -19.50
CA SER A 178 29.66 15.60 -19.75
C SER A 178 29.11 15.95 -21.14
N GLY A 179 29.27 15.07 -22.11
CA GLY A 179 28.71 15.18 -23.47
C GLY A 179 27.33 14.55 -23.66
N VAL A 180 26.76 13.91 -22.66
CA VAL A 180 25.46 13.25 -22.72
C VAL A 180 24.47 14.04 -21.86
N SER A 181 23.51 14.72 -22.52
CA SER A 181 22.47 15.48 -21.82
C SER A 181 21.32 14.59 -21.36
N GLY A 182 20.63 14.99 -20.29
CA GLY A 182 19.41 14.33 -19.84
C GLY A 182 19.66 13.07 -18.99
N VAL A 183 20.86 12.87 -18.45
CA VAL A 183 21.16 11.78 -17.52
C VAL A 183 21.68 12.33 -16.19
N THR A 184 21.33 11.67 -15.10
CA THR A 184 21.78 12.00 -13.74
C THR A 184 22.52 10.80 -13.14
N VAL A 185 23.70 11.06 -12.60
CA VAL A 185 24.49 10.03 -11.90
C VAL A 185 24.40 10.27 -10.41
N THR A 186 24.05 9.23 -9.67
CA THR A 186 23.95 9.29 -8.19
C THR A 186 24.57 8.06 -7.56
N SER A 187 24.94 8.17 -6.28
CA SER A 187 25.31 6.99 -5.50
C SER A 187 24.07 6.08 -5.31
N VAL A 188 24.28 4.77 -5.16
CA VAL A 188 23.19 3.81 -4.89
C VAL A 188 22.41 4.21 -3.64
N HIS A 189 23.12 4.66 -2.60
CA HIS A 189 22.47 5.12 -1.36
C HIS A 189 21.51 6.29 -1.61
N LYS A 190 21.93 7.30 -2.35
CA LYS A 190 21.07 8.45 -2.69
C LYS A 190 19.90 8.02 -3.56
N ALA A 191 20.13 7.17 -4.55
CA ALA A 191 19.05 6.65 -5.40
C ALA A 191 17.99 5.90 -4.59
N ILE A 192 18.41 5.05 -3.63
CA ILE A 192 17.47 4.35 -2.73
C ILE A 192 16.70 5.36 -1.86
N GLN A 193 17.35 6.37 -1.33
CA GLN A 193 16.68 7.41 -0.51
C GLN A 193 15.65 8.19 -1.33
N ASP A 194 15.98 8.54 -2.57
CA ASP A 194 15.09 9.27 -3.47
C ASP A 194 13.89 8.39 -3.87
N ASP A 195 14.11 7.11 -4.19
CA ASP A 195 13.05 6.14 -4.48
C ASP A 195 12.13 5.94 -3.24
N LEU A 196 12.69 5.83 -2.04
CA LEU A 196 11.92 5.74 -0.79
C LEU A 196 11.11 7.02 -0.51
N ASN A 197 11.69 8.19 -0.77
CA ASN A 197 10.98 9.46 -0.58
C ASN A 197 9.83 9.61 -1.58
N GLN A 198 10.04 9.25 -2.85
CA GLN A 198 8.97 9.22 -3.86
C GLN A 198 7.86 8.23 -3.47
N ALA A 199 8.22 7.02 -3.05
CA ALA A 199 7.26 6.02 -2.59
C ALA A 199 6.45 6.53 -1.40
N ARG A 200 7.09 7.20 -0.43
CA ARG A 200 6.42 7.82 0.72
C ARG A 200 5.45 8.93 0.30
N LEU A 201 5.85 9.80 -0.62
CA LEU A 201 4.98 10.86 -1.14
C LEU A 201 3.79 10.28 -1.91
N GLY A 202 4.02 9.31 -2.79
CA GLY A 202 2.96 8.60 -3.51
C GLY A 202 1.99 7.88 -2.56
N ALA A 203 2.52 7.17 -1.58
CA ALA A 203 1.72 6.49 -0.56
C ALA A 203 0.89 7.49 0.27
N SER A 204 1.45 8.64 0.65
CA SER A 204 0.74 9.66 1.43
C SER A 204 -0.41 10.30 0.65
N MET A 205 -0.24 10.56 -0.64
CA MET A 205 -1.30 11.08 -1.51
C MET A 205 -2.42 10.06 -1.72
N THR A 206 -2.06 8.81 -2.02
CA THR A 206 -3.02 7.72 -2.17
C THR A 206 -3.79 7.46 -0.87
N MET A 207 -3.09 7.46 0.26
CA MET A 207 -3.70 7.32 1.58
C MET A 207 -4.65 8.47 1.91
N GLY A 208 -4.30 9.72 1.54
CA GLY A 208 -5.16 10.89 1.68
C GLY A 208 -6.48 10.73 0.92
N ILE A 209 -6.44 10.30 -0.33
CA ILE A 209 -7.62 10.03 -1.16
C ILE A 209 -8.45 8.88 -0.58
N MET A 210 -7.80 7.78 -0.16
CA MET A 210 -8.48 6.63 0.43
C MET A 210 -9.17 6.95 1.76
N LEU A 211 -8.68 7.94 2.53
CA LEU A 211 -9.31 8.36 3.79
C LEU A 211 -10.62 9.14 3.59
N ILE A 212 -10.90 9.66 2.40
CA ILE A 212 -12.16 10.38 2.12
C ILE A 212 -13.37 9.47 2.32
N PHE A 213 -13.35 8.23 1.81
CA PHE A 213 -14.45 7.29 1.95
C PHE A 213 -14.75 6.92 3.41
N PRO A 214 -13.78 6.49 4.22
CA PRO A 214 -13.98 6.28 5.66
C PRO A 214 -14.45 7.53 6.40
N ALA A 215 -13.98 8.72 6.03
CA ALA A 215 -14.42 9.97 6.65
C ALA A 215 -15.91 10.25 6.38
N ILE A 216 -16.37 10.07 5.15
CA ILE A 216 -17.79 10.20 4.79
C ILE A 216 -18.60 9.13 5.53
N ALA A 217 -18.15 7.87 5.53
CA ALA A 217 -18.80 6.78 6.25
C ALA A 217 -18.91 7.07 7.75
N ALA A 218 -17.84 7.59 8.38
CA ALA A 218 -17.84 7.99 9.78
C ALA A 218 -18.82 9.14 10.06
N LEU A 219 -18.92 10.11 9.15
CA LEU A 219 -19.89 11.20 9.26
C LEU A 219 -21.33 10.67 9.22
N VAL A 220 -21.65 9.83 8.26
CA VAL A 220 -22.99 9.22 8.16
C VAL A 220 -23.28 8.35 9.37
N ALA A 221 -22.33 7.50 9.78
CA ALA A 221 -22.46 6.66 10.97
C ALA A 221 -22.69 7.51 12.23
N SER A 222 -22.01 8.66 12.37
CA SER A 222 -22.19 9.55 13.52
C SER A 222 -23.59 10.13 13.60
N ILE A 223 -24.19 10.47 12.46
CA ILE A 223 -25.57 10.96 12.39
C ILE A 223 -26.54 9.85 12.78
N VAL A 224 -26.38 8.65 12.23
CA VAL A 224 -27.26 7.49 12.52
C VAL A 224 -27.15 7.10 13.99
N VAL A 225 -25.95 6.93 14.51
CA VAL A 225 -25.71 6.60 15.92
C VAL A 225 -26.30 7.67 16.84
N SER A 226 -26.05 8.94 16.55
CA SER A 226 -26.59 10.04 17.36
C SER A 226 -28.12 10.09 17.36
N SER A 227 -28.77 9.85 16.22
CA SER A 227 -30.22 9.82 16.09
C SER A 227 -30.81 8.62 16.83
N THR A 228 -30.24 7.43 16.69
CA THR A 228 -30.66 6.21 17.38
C THR A 228 -30.55 6.37 18.91
N PHE A 229 -29.41 6.86 19.40
CA PHE A 229 -29.24 7.15 20.82
C PHE A 229 -30.26 8.16 21.34
N ARG A 230 -30.59 9.18 20.54
CA ARG A 230 -31.61 10.17 20.92
C ARG A 230 -32.98 9.52 21.08
N VAL A 231 -33.40 8.65 20.16
CA VAL A 231 -34.66 7.92 20.23
C VAL A 231 -34.69 7.01 21.47
N VAL A 232 -33.66 6.18 21.67
CA VAL A 232 -33.56 5.27 22.83
C VAL A 232 -33.60 6.04 24.15
N LEU A 233 -32.87 7.14 24.24
CA LEU A 233 -32.85 7.97 25.48
C LEU A 233 -34.20 8.64 25.72
N THR A 234 -34.94 9.03 24.65
CA THR A 234 -36.29 9.58 24.80
C THR A 234 -37.24 8.54 25.35
N GLN A 235 -37.17 7.30 24.88
CA GLN A 235 -37.98 6.18 25.40
C GLN A 235 -37.67 5.87 26.86
N ARG A 236 -36.41 5.99 27.30
CA ARG A 236 -35.97 5.75 28.68
C ARG A 236 -36.02 6.98 29.59
N THR A 237 -36.57 8.12 29.12
CA THR A 237 -36.60 9.39 29.89
C THR A 237 -37.29 9.23 31.25
N ARG A 238 -38.38 8.43 31.30
CA ARG A 238 -39.13 8.19 32.54
C ARG A 238 -38.29 7.41 33.56
N GLU A 239 -37.58 6.38 33.15
CA GLU A 239 -36.66 5.58 33.99
C GLU A 239 -35.52 6.45 34.54
N LEU A 240 -34.91 7.26 33.68
CA LEU A 240 -33.83 8.17 34.07
C LEU A 240 -34.32 9.27 35.02
N ALA A 241 -35.58 9.73 34.86
CA ALA A 241 -36.19 10.69 35.79
C ALA A 241 -36.48 10.06 37.17
N LEU A 242 -36.98 8.82 37.23
CA LEU A 242 -37.19 8.06 38.44
C LEU A 242 -35.89 7.87 39.25
N LEU A 243 -34.79 7.53 38.57
CA LEU A 243 -33.48 7.42 39.20
C LEU A 243 -33.05 8.74 39.85
N ARG A 244 -33.37 9.86 39.23
CA ARG A 244 -33.08 11.21 39.81
C ARG A 244 -33.95 11.59 40.97
N THR A 245 -35.22 11.16 41.00
CA THR A 245 -36.09 11.35 42.18
C THR A 245 -35.64 10.52 43.37
N LEU A 246 -34.99 9.35 43.11
CA LEU A 246 -34.36 8.53 44.15
C LEU A 246 -32.98 9.03 44.58
N GLY A 247 -32.54 10.23 44.12
CA GLY A 247 -31.31 10.87 44.53
C GLY A 247 -30.09 10.71 43.64
N ALA A 248 -30.23 10.08 42.44
CA ALA A 248 -29.13 9.97 41.51
C ALA A 248 -28.70 11.34 40.97
N THR A 249 -27.41 11.62 41.00
CA THR A 249 -26.84 12.87 40.47
C THR A 249 -26.80 12.84 38.94
N ARG A 250 -26.80 14.04 38.30
CA ARG A 250 -26.65 14.17 36.84
C ARG A 250 -25.40 13.48 36.31
N ARG A 251 -24.32 13.47 37.11
CA ARG A 251 -23.05 12.82 36.73
C ARG A 251 -23.18 11.31 36.69
N GLN A 252 -23.91 10.72 37.65
CA GLN A 252 -24.16 9.26 37.70
C GLN A 252 -25.01 8.81 36.51
N VAL A 253 -26.11 9.51 36.21
CA VAL A 253 -26.96 9.21 35.06
C VAL A 253 -26.17 9.32 33.73
N ARG A 254 -25.39 10.38 33.59
CA ARG A 254 -24.54 10.54 32.40
C ARG A 254 -23.49 9.42 32.29
N SER A 255 -22.84 9.05 33.42
CA SER A 255 -21.85 7.97 33.45
C SER A 255 -22.46 6.64 33.06
N LEU A 256 -23.69 6.34 33.49
CA LEU A 256 -24.41 5.13 33.12
C LEU A 256 -24.61 5.05 31.61
N VAL A 257 -25.16 6.10 31.01
CA VAL A 257 -25.37 6.15 29.54
C VAL A 257 -24.06 6.10 28.74
N THR A 258 -23.01 6.76 29.26
CA THR A 258 -21.69 6.73 28.58
C THR A 258 -21.06 5.34 28.66
N ARG A 259 -21.20 4.60 29.77
CA ARG A 259 -20.73 3.21 29.89
C ARG A 259 -21.49 2.28 28.96
N GLU A 260 -22.79 2.46 28.82
CA GLU A 260 -23.61 1.70 27.87
C GLU A 260 -23.18 1.97 26.42
N ALA A 261 -22.97 3.24 26.06
CA ALA A 261 -22.43 3.63 24.75
C ALA A 261 -21.03 3.06 24.49
N PHE A 262 -20.16 3.05 25.50
CA PHE A 262 -18.83 2.44 25.41
C PHE A 262 -18.90 0.93 25.20
N ALA A 263 -19.75 0.20 25.94
CA ALA A 263 -19.89 -1.24 25.83
C ALA A 263 -20.39 -1.64 24.41
N ILE A 264 -21.43 -0.94 23.93
CA ILE A 264 -21.95 -1.14 22.57
C ILE A 264 -20.87 -0.82 21.53
N GLY A 265 -20.19 0.32 21.68
CA GLY A 265 -19.10 0.75 20.81
C GLY A 265 -17.96 -0.26 20.77
N ALA A 266 -17.54 -0.80 21.92
CA ALA A 266 -16.45 -1.77 22.01
C ALA A 266 -16.78 -3.10 21.29
N ILE A 267 -18.01 -3.61 21.51
CA ILE A 267 -18.46 -4.86 20.86
C ILE A 267 -18.61 -4.66 19.35
N SER A 268 -19.31 -3.60 18.93
CA SER A 268 -19.53 -3.32 17.51
C SER A 268 -18.21 -3.05 16.77
N SER A 269 -17.28 -2.33 17.39
CA SER A 269 -15.96 -2.07 16.81
C SER A 269 -15.12 -3.34 16.70
N ALA A 270 -15.18 -4.25 17.69
CA ALA A 270 -14.48 -5.53 17.61
C ALA A 270 -14.97 -6.36 16.41
N ILE A 271 -16.28 -6.47 16.25
CA ILE A 271 -16.89 -7.16 15.10
C ILE A 271 -16.47 -6.47 13.79
N GLY A 272 -16.55 -5.14 13.72
CA GLY A 272 -16.20 -4.36 12.54
C GLY A 272 -14.73 -4.52 12.14
N VAL A 273 -13.81 -4.54 13.10
CA VAL A 273 -12.37 -4.75 12.86
C VAL A 273 -12.11 -6.15 12.33
N VAL A 274 -12.71 -7.19 12.93
CA VAL A 274 -12.54 -8.57 12.47
C VAL A 274 -13.08 -8.76 11.06
N VAL A 275 -14.31 -8.31 10.80
CA VAL A 275 -14.94 -8.42 9.47
C VAL A 275 -14.15 -7.62 8.43
N GLY A 276 -13.77 -6.38 8.74
CA GLY A 276 -12.98 -5.53 7.84
C GLY A 276 -11.60 -6.13 7.53
N TRP A 277 -10.95 -6.72 8.54
CA TRP A 277 -9.68 -7.43 8.37
C TRP A 277 -9.82 -8.66 7.45
N MET A 278 -10.86 -9.48 7.64
CA MET A 278 -11.13 -10.63 6.77
C MET A 278 -11.42 -10.22 5.32
N ILE A 279 -12.26 -9.20 5.11
CA ILE A 279 -12.56 -8.68 3.76
C ILE A 279 -11.30 -8.10 3.12
N GLY A 280 -10.48 -7.35 3.88
CA GLY A 280 -9.21 -6.81 3.40
C GLY A 280 -8.23 -7.92 3.00
N ALA A 281 -8.12 -8.99 3.80
CA ALA A 281 -7.27 -10.14 3.47
C ALA A 281 -7.73 -10.83 2.17
N LEU A 282 -9.03 -11.03 2.01
CA LEU A 282 -9.60 -11.62 0.79
C LEU A 282 -9.29 -10.76 -0.44
N ALA A 283 -9.47 -9.43 -0.34
CA ALA A 283 -9.20 -8.51 -1.44
C ALA A 283 -7.71 -8.51 -1.86
N VAL A 284 -6.77 -8.64 -0.90
CA VAL A 284 -5.33 -8.74 -1.18
C VAL A 284 -5.01 -10.05 -1.92
N VAL A 285 -5.61 -11.16 -1.52
CA VAL A 285 -5.41 -12.47 -2.19
C VAL A 285 -5.99 -12.44 -3.60
N GLU A 286 -7.20 -11.93 -3.79
CA GLU A 286 -7.84 -11.80 -5.11
C GLU A 286 -7.09 -10.85 -6.06
N SER A 287 -6.40 -9.84 -5.54
CA SER A 287 -5.57 -8.94 -6.34
C SER A 287 -4.25 -9.57 -6.81
N GLY A 288 -3.93 -10.79 -6.39
CA GLY A 288 -2.66 -11.45 -6.70
C GLY A 288 -1.44 -10.89 -5.96
N LEU A 289 -1.64 -9.97 -5.01
CA LEU A 289 -0.57 -9.39 -4.19
C LEU A 289 -0.23 -10.24 -2.96
N GLY A 290 -1.05 -11.25 -2.62
CA GLY A 290 -0.85 -12.14 -1.49
C GLY A 290 -0.78 -13.60 -1.91
N THR A 291 0.05 -14.38 -1.22
CA THR A 291 0.29 -15.79 -1.53
C THR A 291 -0.78 -16.70 -0.93
N SER A 292 -1.24 -16.37 0.29
CA SER A 292 -2.33 -17.09 0.96
C SER A 292 -3.06 -16.19 1.95
N ILE A 293 -4.33 -16.50 2.22
CA ILE A 293 -5.11 -15.80 3.24
C ILE A 293 -4.40 -15.83 4.59
N ALA A 294 -3.78 -16.97 4.94
CA ALA A 294 -3.09 -17.14 6.22
C ALA A 294 -1.88 -16.20 6.36
N GLU A 295 -1.07 -16.03 5.30
CA GLU A 295 0.08 -15.11 5.31
C GLU A 295 -0.35 -13.65 5.42
N VAL A 296 -1.39 -13.26 4.70
CA VAL A 296 -1.95 -11.90 4.79
C VAL A 296 -2.52 -11.62 6.18
N LEU A 297 -3.20 -12.59 6.78
CA LEU A 297 -3.76 -12.46 8.12
C LEU A 297 -2.67 -12.36 9.21
N VAL A 298 -1.58 -13.11 9.07
CA VAL A 298 -0.44 -13.06 10.02
C VAL A 298 0.41 -11.81 9.80
N GLY A 299 0.47 -11.27 8.59
CA GLY A 299 1.23 -10.06 8.25
C GLY A 299 0.73 -8.77 8.93
N VAL A 300 -0.53 -8.74 9.40
CA VAL A 300 -1.06 -7.58 10.12
C VAL A 300 -0.72 -7.68 11.61
N SER A 301 -0.02 -6.67 12.11
CA SER A 301 0.34 -6.59 13.53
C SER A 301 -0.90 -6.49 14.42
N VAL A 302 -0.97 -7.32 15.46
CA VAL A 302 -2.03 -7.29 16.49
C VAL A 302 -2.17 -5.88 17.11
N TRP A 303 -1.06 -5.14 17.21
CA TRP A 303 -1.07 -3.77 17.71
C TRP A 303 -1.85 -2.81 16.81
N GLN A 304 -1.76 -2.96 15.50
CA GLN A 304 -2.53 -2.14 14.54
C GLN A 304 -4.02 -2.41 14.67
N LEU A 305 -4.41 -3.69 14.80
CA LEU A 305 -5.81 -4.07 15.04
C LEU A 305 -6.33 -3.50 16.37
N ALA A 306 -5.52 -3.58 17.43
CA ALA A 306 -5.88 -3.01 18.73
C ALA A 306 -6.05 -1.49 18.70
N LEU A 307 -5.17 -0.76 18.00
CA LEU A 307 -5.30 0.69 17.81
C LEU A 307 -6.54 1.06 17.01
N THR A 308 -6.84 0.32 15.95
CA THR A 308 -8.04 0.53 15.12
C THR A 308 -9.30 0.29 15.95
N TRP A 309 -9.34 -0.81 16.72
CA TRP A 309 -10.44 -1.10 17.63
C TRP A 309 -10.63 -0.02 18.68
N LEU A 310 -9.56 0.42 19.33
CA LEU A 310 -9.60 1.49 20.34
C LEU A 310 -10.09 2.81 19.74
N GLY A 311 -9.57 3.19 18.57
CA GLY A 311 -9.98 4.40 17.86
C GLY A 311 -11.46 4.40 17.50
N ALA A 312 -11.97 3.28 16.95
CA ALA A 312 -13.38 3.11 16.60
C ALA A 312 -14.29 3.12 17.84
N THR A 313 -13.85 2.47 18.93
CA THR A 313 -14.57 2.47 20.22
C THR A 313 -14.67 3.88 20.81
N LEU A 314 -13.56 4.63 20.80
CA LEU A 314 -13.53 6.02 21.28
C LEU A 314 -14.41 6.92 20.42
N PHE A 315 -14.35 6.78 19.09
CA PHE A 315 -15.20 7.52 18.16
C PHE A 315 -16.69 7.30 18.45
N THR A 316 -17.13 6.03 18.54
CA THR A 316 -18.53 5.68 18.83
C THR A 316 -18.97 6.21 20.18
N THR A 317 -18.11 6.11 21.19
CA THR A 317 -18.39 6.65 22.55
C THR A 317 -18.56 8.16 22.52
N LEU A 318 -17.68 8.87 21.82
CA LEU A 318 -17.76 10.34 21.69
C LEU A 318 -19.06 10.77 21.01
N VAL A 319 -19.44 10.11 19.92
CA VAL A 319 -20.71 10.37 19.22
C VAL A 319 -21.91 10.15 20.14
N GLY A 320 -21.89 9.12 20.99
CA GLY A 320 -22.93 8.83 21.97
C GLY A 320 -23.00 9.82 23.15
N VAL A 321 -21.90 10.48 23.50
CA VAL A 321 -21.84 11.45 24.62
C VAL A 321 -22.69 12.70 24.34
N PHE A 322 -22.81 13.15 23.10
CA PHE A 322 -23.60 14.34 22.77
C PHE A 322 -25.09 14.17 23.13
N PRO A 323 -25.80 13.12 22.66
CA PRO A 323 -27.18 12.87 23.09
C PRO A 323 -27.30 12.60 24.60
N ALA A 324 -26.33 11.91 25.21
CA ALA A 324 -26.32 11.66 26.65
C ALA A 324 -26.26 12.95 27.49
N ARG A 325 -25.50 13.95 27.03
CA ARG A 325 -25.49 15.29 27.67
C ARG A 325 -26.84 16.00 27.56
N ALA A 326 -27.52 15.88 26.43
CA ALA A 326 -28.85 16.47 26.23
C ALA A 326 -29.89 15.83 27.15
N ALA A 327 -29.92 14.48 27.23
CA ALA A 327 -30.84 13.72 28.08
C ALA A 327 -30.64 14.01 29.56
N SER A 328 -29.40 14.21 30.03
CA SER A 328 -29.11 14.53 31.43
C SER A 328 -29.60 15.92 31.89
N ARG A 329 -29.99 16.82 31.00
CA ARG A 329 -30.47 18.17 31.25
C ARG A 329 -31.99 18.27 31.46
N VAL A 330 -32.76 17.21 31.15
CA VAL A 330 -34.22 17.21 31.30
C VAL A 330 -34.57 17.34 32.79
N ALA A 331 -35.45 18.30 33.13
CA ALA A 331 -35.90 18.49 34.48
C ALA A 331 -36.81 17.33 34.92
N PRO A 332 -36.68 16.79 36.16
CA PRO A 332 -37.50 15.67 36.64
C PRO A 332 -39.01 15.93 36.55
N ILE A 333 -39.43 17.16 36.78
CA ILE A 333 -40.83 17.59 36.74
C ILE A 333 -41.41 17.56 35.32
N ALA A 334 -40.62 17.93 34.34
CA ALA A 334 -41.07 17.91 32.93
C ALA A 334 -41.27 16.48 32.37
N ALA A 335 -40.57 15.48 32.94
CA ALA A 335 -40.71 14.08 32.54
C ALA A 335 -41.92 13.36 33.12
N LEU A 336 -42.56 13.94 34.14
CA LEU A 336 -43.76 13.43 34.81
C LEU A 336 -45.05 14.12 34.34
N ALA A 337 -44.95 15.17 33.53
CA ALA A 337 -46.10 15.82 32.93
C ALA A 337 -46.67 14.95 31.79
N PRO A 338 -47.98 14.80 31.67
CA PRO A 338 -48.59 14.12 30.51
C PRO A 338 -48.15 14.86 29.24
N VAL A 339 -47.88 14.11 28.20
CA VAL A 339 -47.48 14.63 26.88
C VAL A 339 -48.63 15.41 26.29
N ASN A 340 -48.80 16.65 26.70
CA ASN A 340 -49.60 17.59 25.93
C ASN A 340 -48.70 18.20 24.87
N GLU A 341 -49.13 18.12 23.63
CA GLU A 341 -48.53 18.76 22.47
C GLU A 341 -48.35 20.25 22.69
N ALA A 342 -47.25 20.63 23.27
CA ALA A 342 -46.82 22.03 23.30
C ALA A 342 -45.70 22.23 22.26
N GLY A 343 -46.09 22.13 21.01
CA GLY A 343 -45.39 22.82 19.95
C GLY A 343 -45.61 24.31 20.14
N ALA A 344 -44.55 25.05 20.32
CA ALA A 344 -44.37 26.45 20.03
C ALA A 344 -43.48 27.11 21.07
N GLY A 345 -42.24 27.31 20.79
CA GLY A 345 -41.41 28.19 21.58
C GLY A 345 -39.93 28.00 21.47
N SER A 346 -39.37 28.02 20.28
CA SER A 346 -38.00 28.49 20.07
C SER A 346 -37.70 28.80 18.62
N ARG A 347 -38.09 29.93 18.22
CA ARG A 347 -37.96 30.50 16.84
C ARG A 347 -36.57 31.12 16.58
N LYS A 348 -35.50 30.72 17.26
CA LYS A 348 -34.20 31.42 17.16
C LYS A 348 -32.98 30.58 16.80
N LYS A 349 -33.10 29.44 16.11
CA LYS A 349 -31.93 28.70 15.59
C LYS A 349 -32.16 28.04 14.22
N HIS A 350 -33.06 28.58 13.39
CA HIS A 350 -33.30 27.99 12.05
C HIS A 350 -32.36 28.50 10.95
N THR A 351 -31.65 29.61 11.15
CA THR A 351 -30.83 30.19 10.09
C THR A 351 -29.57 29.37 9.77
N LEU A 352 -28.98 28.71 10.79
CA LEU A 352 -27.80 27.88 10.56
C LEU A 352 -28.13 26.49 9.97
N ARG A 353 -29.33 25.97 10.24
CA ARG A 353 -29.81 24.70 9.68
C ARG A 353 -30.15 24.81 8.20
N PHE A 354 -30.60 25.96 7.74
CA PHE A 354 -30.93 26.23 6.34
C PHE A 354 -29.68 26.35 5.44
N ILE A 355 -28.55 26.79 6.00
CA ILE A 355 -27.26 26.92 5.31
C ILE A 355 -26.54 25.56 5.18
N LEU A 356 -26.76 24.63 6.10
CA LEU A 356 -26.12 23.29 6.13
C LEU A 356 -26.99 22.18 5.52
N GLY A 357 -28.19 22.51 4.98
CA GLY A 357 -29.04 21.53 4.28
C GLY A 357 -29.59 20.40 5.15
N VAL A 358 -29.72 20.60 6.49
CA VAL A 358 -30.23 19.58 7.43
C VAL A 358 -31.41 20.13 8.23
#